data_e5add5e7b1ad92e2af58897b1ee204b8
#
_entry.id   e5add5e7b1ad92e2af58897b1ee204b8
#
_cell.length_a   1.000
_cell.length_b   1.000
_cell.length_c   1.000
_cell.angle_alpha   90.00
_cell.angle_beta   90.00
_cell.angle_gamma   90.00
#
_symmetry.space_group_name_H-M   'P 1'
#
loop_
_entity.id
_entity.type
_entity.pdbx_description
1 polymer ?
#
loop_
_entity_poly.entity_id
_entity_poly.type
_entity_poly.pdbx_seq_one_letter_code
_entity_poly.pdbx_strand_id
1 'polypeptide(L)'
;MKCKSGKNRRKRNASFFLGILSLVTVVLCLSASCNADRRKAQKYVYGVFLNADRTAVPKLKNYETVVIDAQYFSKKDIRKLHAGGTKVYSYLNIGSVENFRPYYKTYEHLAIGDYENWEEEKWVNVADKDWQEFMDTLAGKLKKKGVDGFFVDNCDVYDYAHKNDIFDGLTVILKKIRAMGKPVVVNGGDIYVTAYQSRYGSAADIMTGVNQESVWSRIDFTTKTFHTQKKTEREYFCQYLQACKADGMDVYLLEYTTDHKLIRRIKKYCRKKKYDYYIADSLELGI
;
A
#
# COMPACT_ATOMS: atom_id res chain seq x y z
N MET A 1 -50.16 74.55 35.42
CA MET A 1 -49.04 75.43 34.98
C MET A 1 -47.77 74.61 34.82
N LYS A 2 -47.17 74.65 33.60
CA LYS A 2 -45.81 74.24 33.21
C LYS A 2 -45.32 72.82 33.46
N CYS A 3 -45.44 71.98 32.54
CA CYS A 3 -44.53 71.39 31.57
C CYS A 3 -43.00 71.44 31.85
N LYS A 4 -42.31 70.29 31.99
CA LYS A 4 -40.92 70.04 31.63
C LYS A 4 -40.83 68.50 31.36
N SER A 5 -40.97 68.06 30.19
CA SER A 5 -39.99 67.91 29.14
C SER A 5 -39.00 66.78 29.38
N GLY A 6 -39.18 65.69 28.62
CA GLY A 6 -38.32 64.59 28.51
C GLY A 6 -37.00 64.88 27.80
N LYS A 7 -35.94 64.32 28.34
CA LYS A 7 -34.65 64.14 27.69
C LYS A 7 -33.90 63.04 28.48
N ASN A 8 -34.13 61.75 28.19
CA ASN A 8 -33.20 60.73 28.62
C ASN A 8 -33.48 59.33 28.00
N ARG A 9 -34.08 59.27 26.81
CA ARG A 9 -34.36 57.95 26.17
C ARG A 9 -33.50 57.67 24.96
N ARG A 10 -32.58 58.54 24.53
CA ARG A 10 -31.75 58.32 23.30
C ARG A 10 -30.34 57.83 23.53
N LYS A 11 -29.84 57.83 24.77
CA LYS A 11 -28.42 57.33 25.00
C LYS A 11 -28.29 55.84 25.38
N ARG A 12 -29.37 55.15 25.71
CA ARG A 12 -29.29 53.71 26.10
C ARG A 12 -29.33 52.79 24.94
N ASN A 13 -29.81 53.14 23.75
CA ASN A 13 -29.92 52.26 22.61
C ASN A 13 -28.66 52.23 21.75
N ALA A 14 -27.79 53.25 21.79
CA ALA A 14 -26.54 53.24 21.01
C ALA A 14 -25.47 52.30 21.60
N SER A 15 -25.39 52.15 22.92
CA SER A 15 -24.43 51.27 23.59
C SER A 15 -24.80 49.78 23.45
N PHE A 16 -26.09 49.45 23.29
CA PHE A 16 -26.55 48.08 23.13
C PHE A 16 -26.27 47.55 21.71
N PHE A 17 -26.37 48.41 20.69
CA PHE A 17 -26.04 48.03 19.31
C PHE A 17 -24.53 47.85 19.05
N LEU A 18 -23.67 48.65 19.72
CA LEU A 18 -22.21 48.47 19.60
C LEU A 18 -21.72 47.18 20.24
N GLY A 19 -22.32 46.74 21.35
CA GLY A 19 -21.97 45.51 22.03
C GLY A 19 -22.35 44.25 21.23
N ILE A 20 -23.48 44.27 20.53
CA ILE A 20 -23.93 43.14 19.68
C ILE A 20 -23.08 43.06 18.41
N LEU A 21 -22.68 44.17 17.81
CA LEU A 21 -21.85 44.17 16.60
C LEU A 21 -20.43 43.66 16.88
N SER A 22 -19.85 43.97 18.06
CA SER A 22 -18.54 43.44 18.45
C SER A 22 -18.57 41.93 18.78
N LEU A 23 -19.67 41.43 19.36
CA LEU A 23 -19.83 39.99 19.65
C LEU A 23 -20.02 39.16 18.38
N VAL A 24 -20.77 39.67 17.40
CA VAL A 24 -20.97 39.00 16.10
C VAL A 24 -19.67 38.92 15.28
N THR A 25 -18.85 40.00 15.31
CA THR A 25 -17.54 39.99 14.62
C THR A 25 -16.55 39.06 15.28
N VAL A 26 -16.51 38.92 16.60
CA VAL A 26 -15.65 37.96 17.30
C VAL A 26 -16.08 36.52 17.03
N VAL A 27 -17.39 36.22 16.99
CA VAL A 27 -17.90 34.89 16.67
C VAL A 27 -17.62 34.52 15.20
N LEU A 28 -17.74 35.48 14.26
CA LEU A 28 -17.39 35.25 12.84
C LEU A 28 -15.88 35.08 12.65
N CYS A 29 -15.03 35.79 13.40
CA CYS A 29 -13.57 35.58 13.35
C CYS A 29 -13.16 34.23 13.97
N LEU A 30 -13.81 33.78 15.04
CA LEU A 30 -13.54 32.45 15.64
C LEU A 30 -14.02 31.30 14.73
N SER A 31 -15.15 31.45 14.04
CA SER A 31 -15.63 30.47 13.08
C SER A 31 -14.79 30.42 11.80
N ALA A 32 -14.25 31.55 11.34
CA ALA A 32 -13.33 31.62 10.21
C ALA A 32 -11.96 30.99 10.56
N SER A 33 -11.45 31.22 11.78
CA SER A 33 -10.19 30.59 12.24
C SER A 33 -10.33 29.06 12.41
N CYS A 34 -11.48 28.56 12.86
CA CYS A 34 -11.74 27.13 12.95
C CYS A 34 -11.91 26.46 11.58
N ASN A 35 -12.26 27.18 10.51
CA ASN A 35 -12.39 26.63 9.16
C ASN A 35 -11.09 26.72 8.34
N ALA A 36 -10.11 27.51 8.74
CA ALA A 36 -8.83 27.63 8.06
C ALA A 36 -7.90 26.42 8.31
N ASP A 37 -8.06 25.71 9.44
CA ASP A 37 -7.20 24.57 9.80
C ASP A 37 -7.70 23.20 9.30
N ARG A 38 -8.76 23.13 8.49
CA ARG A 38 -9.31 21.87 7.99
C ARG A 38 -9.12 21.61 6.51
N ARG A 39 -8.17 22.22 5.87
CA ARG A 39 -7.65 21.63 4.62
C ARG A 39 -6.69 20.52 5.02
N LYS A 40 -7.20 19.32 5.31
CA LYS A 40 -6.35 18.11 5.32
C LYS A 40 -5.60 18.11 4.00
N ALA A 41 -4.28 18.21 4.08
CA ALA A 41 -3.44 18.07 2.89
C ALA A 41 -3.91 16.82 2.15
N GLN A 42 -4.19 16.94 0.85
CA GLN A 42 -4.65 15.82 0.04
C GLN A 42 -3.56 14.76 0.06
N LYS A 43 -3.86 13.59 0.60
CA LYS A 43 -2.93 12.47 0.64
C LYS A 43 -2.89 11.76 -0.70
N TYR A 44 -1.74 11.16 -1.00
CA TYR A 44 -1.64 10.15 -2.04
C TYR A 44 -2.36 8.87 -1.58
N VAL A 45 -3.08 8.21 -2.46
CA VAL A 45 -3.92 7.06 -2.08
C VAL A 45 -3.05 5.86 -1.70
N TYR A 46 -1.98 5.58 -2.47
CA TYR A 46 -1.15 4.40 -2.34
C TYR A 46 0.32 4.71 -2.62
N GLY A 47 1.23 4.03 -1.94
CA GLY A 47 2.68 4.13 -2.18
C GLY A 47 3.42 2.88 -1.71
N VAL A 48 4.46 2.49 -2.45
CA VAL A 48 5.32 1.33 -2.16
C VAL A 48 6.74 1.80 -1.90
N PHE A 49 7.28 1.52 -0.70
CA PHE A 49 8.54 2.06 -0.20
C PHE A 49 9.33 0.97 0.54
N LEU A 50 9.82 -0.02 -0.20
CA LEU A 50 10.46 -1.20 0.38
C LEU A 50 11.84 -0.90 0.98
N ASN A 51 12.54 0.10 0.42
CA ASN A 51 13.83 0.57 0.94
C ASN A 51 13.69 1.76 1.92
N ALA A 52 12.50 1.98 2.47
CA ALA A 52 12.30 3.01 3.48
C ALA A 52 12.62 2.50 4.88
N ASP A 53 13.23 3.36 5.69
CA ASP A 53 13.42 3.12 7.12
C ASP A 53 12.58 4.07 7.98
N ARG A 54 12.78 3.99 9.31
CA ARG A 54 12.06 4.80 10.31
C ARG A 54 12.23 6.32 10.14
N THR A 55 13.24 6.80 9.42
CA THR A 55 13.45 8.24 9.15
C THR A 55 12.44 8.76 8.14
N ALA A 56 11.87 7.87 7.31
CA ALA A 56 10.85 8.17 6.31
C ALA A 56 9.45 8.44 6.90
N VAL A 57 9.19 8.12 8.17
CA VAL A 57 7.86 8.26 8.81
C VAL A 57 7.18 9.61 8.54
N PRO A 58 7.85 10.78 8.59
CA PRO A 58 7.21 12.07 8.29
C PRO A 58 6.65 12.14 6.86
N LYS A 59 7.38 11.61 5.87
CA LYS A 59 6.96 11.62 4.45
C LYS A 59 5.89 10.57 4.17
N LEU A 60 6.00 9.37 4.77
CA LEU A 60 5.01 8.28 4.64
C LEU A 60 3.61 8.71 5.11
N LYS A 61 3.49 9.64 6.05
CA LYS A 61 2.20 10.21 6.48
C LYS A 61 1.42 10.93 5.39
N ASN A 62 2.04 11.26 4.27
CA ASN A 62 1.38 11.90 3.13
C ASN A 62 0.57 10.89 2.29
N TYR A 63 0.54 9.63 2.67
CA TYR A 63 -0.17 8.55 1.99
C TYR A 63 -1.32 8.01 2.83
N GLU A 64 -2.41 7.59 2.16
CA GLU A 64 -3.51 6.88 2.81
C GLU A 64 -3.12 5.44 3.14
N THR A 65 -2.43 4.78 2.20
CA THR A 65 -1.89 3.42 2.37
C THR A 65 -0.45 3.38 1.88
N VAL A 66 0.42 2.81 2.71
CA VAL A 66 1.82 2.56 2.36
C VAL A 66 2.15 1.09 2.49
N VAL A 67 2.93 0.59 1.53
CA VAL A 67 3.64 -0.67 1.65
C VAL A 67 5.07 -0.36 2.07
N ILE A 68 5.51 -0.96 3.16
CA ILE A 68 6.89 -0.83 3.70
C ILE A 68 7.38 -2.20 4.17
N ASP A 69 8.68 -2.38 4.27
CA ASP A 69 9.19 -3.51 5.04
C ASP A 69 9.14 -3.18 6.55
N ALA A 70 8.05 -3.59 7.18
CA ALA A 70 7.82 -3.29 8.59
C ALA A 70 8.78 -4.04 9.54
N GLN A 71 9.67 -4.91 9.03
CA GLN A 71 10.75 -5.48 9.83
C GLN A 71 11.69 -4.39 10.33
N TYR A 72 11.93 -3.35 9.54
CA TYR A 72 12.77 -2.18 9.87
C TYR A 72 12.08 -1.09 10.69
N PHE A 73 10.78 -1.23 10.98
CA PHE A 73 10.00 -0.26 11.74
C PHE A 73 9.63 -0.80 13.13
N SER A 74 9.63 0.06 14.13
CA SER A 74 9.14 -0.28 15.47
C SER A 74 7.61 -0.15 15.56
N LYS A 75 7.00 -0.80 16.55
CA LYS A 75 5.57 -0.59 16.88
C LYS A 75 5.22 0.89 17.13
N LYS A 76 6.17 1.68 17.65
CA LYS A 76 5.99 3.13 17.86
C LYS A 76 5.90 3.88 16.53
N ASP A 77 6.67 3.47 15.53
CA ASP A 77 6.66 4.11 14.21
C ASP A 77 5.37 3.79 13.47
N ILE A 78 4.89 2.54 13.52
CA ILE A 78 3.57 2.17 12.98
C ILE A 78 2.45 3.00 13.63
N ARG A 79 2.46 3.16 14.96
CA ARG A 79 1.49 4.02 15.65
C ARG A 79 1.55 5.49 15.22
N LYS A 80 2.75 6.02 14.90
CA LYS A 80 2.89 7.39 14.37
C LYS A 80 2.27 7.54 12.97
N LEU A 81 2.36 6.50 12.13
CA LEU A 81 1.71 6.46 10.82
C LEU A 81 0.18 6.44 10.99
N HIS A 82 -0.34 5.58 11.87
CA HIS A 82 -1.77 5.52 12.19
C HIS A 82 -2.30 6.84 12.74
N ALA A 83 -1.56 7.50 13.63
CA ALA A 83 -1.94 8.82 14.14
C ALA A 83 -2.03 9.88 13.01
N GLY A 84 -1.31 9.69 11.92
CA GLY A 84 -1.44 10.46 10.68
C GLY A 84 -2.59 9.98 9.78
N GLY A 85 -3.31 8.91 10.13
CA GLY A 85 -4.36 8.30 9.30
C GLY A 85 -3.81 7.52 8.11
N THR A 86 -2.60 6.97 8.22
CA THR A 86 -1.96 6.15 7.19
C THR A 86 -2.08 4.68 7.56
N LYS A 87 -2.62 3.86 6.67
CA LYS A 87 -2.61 2.40 6.77
C LYS A 87 -1.25 1.86 6.36
N VAL A 88 -0.81 0.81 7.02
CA VAL A 88 0.51 0.19 6.80
C VAL A 88 0.34 -1.25 6.39
N TYR A 89 0.71 -1.56 5.16
CA TYR A 89 0.87 -2.94 4.70
C TYR A 89 2.33 -3.32 4.78
N SER A 90 2.61 -4.49 5.36
CA SER A 90 3.99 -4.97 5.45
C SER A 90 4.34 -5.86 4.28
N TYR A 91 5.44 -5.55 3.62
CA TYR A 91 6.12 -6.48 2.75
C TYR A 91 6.44 -7.78 3.49
N LEU A 92 6.25 -8.88 2.82
CA LEU A 92 6.55 -10.23 3.28
C LEU A 92 6.89 -11.12 2.09
N ASN A 93 8.17 -11.42 1.92
CA ASN A 93 8.65 -12.32 0.90
C ASN A 93 8.44 -13.77 1.32
N ILE A 94 7.63 -14.52 0.58
CA ILE A 94 7.32 -15.93 0.92
C ILE A 94 7.94 -16.94 -0.03
N GLY A 95 8.37 -16.53 -1.23
CA GLY A 95 8.86 -17.43 -2.27
C GLY A 95 10.37 -17.39 -2.46
N SER A 96 11.06 -16.44 -1.88
CA SER A 96 12.52 -16.37 -1.91
C SER A 96 13.09 -16.01 -0.53
N VAL A 97 14.41 -16.18 -0.38
CA VAL A 97 15.16 -15.78 0.81
C VAL A 97 16.27 -14.82 0.42
N GLU A 98 16.23 -13.62 1.03
CA GLU A 98 17.20 -12.56 0.78
C GLU A 98 18.42 -12.69 1.70
N ASN A 99 19.64 -12.58 1.17
CA ASN A 99 20.90 -12.86 1.88
C ASN A 99 21.20 -11.85 3.01
N PHE A 100 20.59 -10.67 2.98
CA PHE A 100 20.73 -9.63 4.02
C PHE A 100 19.78 -9.84 5.21
N ARG A 101 18.91 -10.84 5.16
CA ARG A 101 17.98 -11.13 6.26
C ARG A 101 18.69 -11.84 7.41
N PRO A 102 18.37 -11.50 8.67
CA PRO A 102 19.00 -12.14 9.82
C PRO A 102 18.73 -13.65 9.91
N TYR A 103 17.70 -14.12 9.22
CA TYR A 103 17.33 -15.54 9.16
C TYR A 103 17.89 -16.28 7.94
N TYR A 104 18.63 -15.61 7.05
CA TYR A 104 19.14 -16.22 5.82
C TYR A 104 19.90 -17.51 6.09
N LYS A 105 20.89 -17.48 7.00
CA LYS A 105 21.72 -18.65 7.33
C LYS A 105 20.93 -19.85 7.88
N THR A 106 19.75 -19.60 8.45
CA THR A 106 18.88 -20.68 8.93
C THR A 106 18.17 -21.38 7.78
N TYR A 107 17.82 -20.64 6.72
CA TYR A 107 16.97 -21.15 5.63
C TYR A 107 17.65 -21.22 4.26
N GLU A 108 18.91 -20.80 4.11
CA GLU A 108 19.63 -20.86 2.83
C GLU A 108 19.72 -22.28 2.24
N HIS A 109 19.68 -23.31 3.10
CA HIS A 109 19.70 -24.72 2.67
C HIS A 109 18.41 -25.16 1.97
N LEU A 110 17.32 -24.38 2.07
CA LEU A 110 16.06 -24.61 1.35
C LEU A 110 16.04 -23.95 -0.02
N ALA A 111 17.12 -23.28 -0.43
CA ALA A 111 17.21 -22.66 -1.74
C ALA A 111 17.13 -23.72 -2.86
N ILE A 112 16.31 -23.43 -3.88
CA ILE A 112 16.08 -24.29 -5.04
C ILE A 112 16.63 -23.69 -6.35
N GLY A 113 17.13 -22.46 -6.30
CA GLY A 113 17.77 -21.77 -7.41
C GLY A 113 18.02 -20.30 -7.15
N ASP A 114 18.83 -19.69 -8.01
CA ASP A 114 19.10 -18.26 -7.95
C ASP A 114 17.92 -17.47 -8.53
N TYR A 115 17.67 -16.26 -7.97
CA TYR A 115 16.64 -15.37 -8.45
C TYR A 115 17.21 -14.46 -9.55
N GLU A 116 16.68 -14.55 -10.75
CA GLU A 116 17.15 -13.76 -11.88
C GLU A 116 16.97 -12.24 -11.62
N ASN A 117 18.00 -11.45 -11.91
CA ASN A 117 18.07 -10.00 -11.71
C ASN A 117 18.16 -9.51 -10.25
N TRP A 118 18.12 -10.38 -9.25
CA TRP A 118 18.25 -10.04 -7.84
C TRP A 118 19.28 -10.97 -7.18
N GLU A 119 20.55 -10.65 -7.31
CA GLU A 119 21.68 -11.46 -6.83
C GLU A 119 21.65 -11.74 -5.31
N GLU A 120 20.94 -10.90 -4.56
CA GLU A 120 20.76 -11.05 -3.13
C GLU A 120 19.71 -12.09 -2.75
N GLU A 121 18.95 -12.62 -3.71
CA GLU A 121 17.81 -13.50 -3.45
C GLU A 121 18.00 -14.88 -4.05
N LYS A 122 17.40 -15.87 -3.41
CA LYS A 122 17.29 -17.24 -3.92
C LYS A 122 15.86 -17.73 -3.77
N TRP A 123 15.35 -18.38 -4.82
CA TRP A 123 14.09 -19.10 -4.74
C TRP A 123 14.14 -20.16 -3.65
N VAL A 124 13.06 -20.29 -2.87
CA VAL A 124 13.01 -21.20 -1.72
C VAL A 124 11.99 -22.31 -1.93
N ASN A 125 12.26 -23.49 -1.38
CA ASN A 125 11.30 -24.59 -1.33
C ASN A 125 10.17 -24.29 -0.34
N VAL A 126 9.10 -23.66 -0.83
CA VAL A 126 7.92 -23.31 -0.02
C VAL A 126 7.09 -24.51 0.43
N ALA A 127 7.36 -25.72 -0.08
CA ALA A 127 6.75 -26.96 0.39
C ALA A 127 7.33 -27.41 1.73
N ASP A 128 8.48 -26.90 2.12
CA ASP A 128 9.13 -27.21 3.39
C ASP A 128 8.31 -26.68 4.58
N LYS A 129 8.11 -27.51 5.59
CA LYS A 129 7.29 -27.18 6.76
C LYS A 129 7.92 -26.14 7.67
N ASP A 130 9.24 -26.18 7.81
CA ASP A 130 9.95 -25.22 8.67
C ASP A 130 9.88 -23.82 8.07
N TRP A 131 9.94 -23.71 6.74
CA TRP A 131 9.69 -22.44 6.04
C TRP A 131 8.26 -21.93 6.23
N GLN A 132 7.27 -22.81 6.08
CA GLN A 132 5.85 -22.47 6.27
C GLN A 132 5.56 -22.01 7.70
N GLU A 133 6.15 -22.65 8.71
CA GLU A 133 6.00 -22.27 10.12
C GLU A 133 6.74 -20.96 10.42
N PHE A 134 7.89 -20.77 9.81
CA PHE A 134 8.63 -19.51 9.93
C PHE A 134 7.84 -18.34 9.33
N MET A 135 7.25 -18.48 8.15
CA MET A 135 6.43 -17.43 7.51
C MET A 135 5.20 -17.08 8.36
N ASP A 136 4.53 -18.06 8.93
CA ASP A 136 3.42 -17.84 9.87
C ASP A 136 3.89 -17.06 11.11
N THR A 137 5.01 -17.47 11.69
CA THR A 137 5.63 -16.78 12.84
C THR A 137 6.02 -15.34 12.52
N LEU A 138 6.63 -15.10 11.36
CA LEU A 138 7.05 -13.76 10.92
C LEU A 138 5.85 -12.86 10.67
N ALA A 139 4.84 -13.34 9.95
CA ALA A 139 3.58 -12.62 9.74
C ALA A 139 2.89 -12.30 11.07
N GLY A 140 2.88 -13.24 12.02
CA GLY A 140 2.37 -13.03 13.37
C GLY A 140 3.12 -11.94 14.15
N LYS A 141 4.45 -11.86 14.01
CA LYS A 141 5.26 -10.78 14.60
C LYS A 141 4.90 -9.43 13.98
N LEU A 142 4.73 -9.35 12.65
CA LEU A 142 4.35 -8.12 11.95
C LEU A 142 2.94 -7.67 12.35
N LYS A 143 1.97 -8.60 12.43
CA LYS A 143 0.63 -8.32 12.97
C LYS A 143 0.70 -7.72 14.39
N LYS A 144 1.53 -8.26 15.29
CA LYS A 144 1.73 -7.75 16.65
C LYS A 144 2.39 -6.35 16.67
N LYS A 145 3.16 -5.97 15.64
CA LYS A 145 3.65 -4.60 15.47
C LYS A 145 2.52 -3.62 15.14
N GLY A 146 1.39 -4.10 14.61
CA GLY A 146 0.20 -3.32 14.32
C GLY A 146 0.01 -3.00 12.83
N VAL A 147 0.61 -3.77 11.91
CA VAL A 147 0.35 -3.59 10.47
C VAL A 147 -1.12 -3.84 10.14
N ASP A 148 -1.64 -3.14 9.14
CA ASP A 148 -3.03 -3.22 8.72
C ASP A 148 -3.28 -4.31 7.69
N GLY A 149 -2.24 -4.72 6.96
CA GLY A 149 -2.29 -5.77 5.95
C GLY A 149 -0.90 -6.31 5.62
N PHE A 150 -0.86 -7.27 4.71
CA PHE A 150 0.35 -7.86 4.19
C PHE A 150 0.42 -7.63 2.68
N PHE A 151 1.62 -7.30 2.21
CA PHE A 151 2.00 -7.25 0.81
C PHE A 151 2.94 -8.42 0.57
N VAL A 152 2.40 -9.48 -0.02
CA VAL A 152 3.06 -10.78 -0.12
C VAL A 152 3.72 -10.92 -1.47
N ASP A 153 5.01 -11.17 -1.46
CA ASP A 153 5.84 -11.21 -2.65
C ASP A 153 6.33 -12.61 -2.98
N ASN A 154 6.71 -12.78 -4.26
CA ASN A 154 7.37 -13.97 -4.78
C ASN A 154 6.53 -15.26 -4.80
N CYS A 155 5.20 -15.13 -5.00
CA CYS A 155 4.40 -16.29 -5.42
C CYS A 155 4.86 -16.83 -6.81
N ASP A 156 5.70 -16.08 -7.50
CA ASP A 156 6.36 -16.43 -8.77
C ASP A 156 7.33 -17.61 -8.65
N VAL A 157 7.67 -18.03 -7.44
CA VAL A 157 8.37 -19.30 -7.21
C VAL A 157 7.62 -20.49 -7.82
N TYR A 158 6.29 -20.38 -8.00
CA TYR A 158 5.51 -21.40 -8.70
C TYR A 158 5.72 -21.36 -10.22
N ASP A 159 5.97 -20.20 -10.81
CA ASP A 159 6.37 -20.11 -12.22
C ASP A 159 7.78 -20.68 -12.42
N TYR A 160 8.71 -20.35 -11.52
CA TYR A 160 10.07 -20.88 -11.54
C TYR A 160 10.12 -22.41 -11.40
N ALA A 161 9.41 -22.97 -10.42
CA ALA A 161 9.37 -24.40 -10.13
C ALA A 161 7.92 -24.89 -10.21
N HIS A 162 7.43 -25.12 -11.43
CA HIS A 162 6.04 -25.45 -11.72
C HIS A 162 5.63 -26.85 -11.25
N LYS A 163 5.60 -27.07 -9.92
CA LYS A 163 5.31 -28.33 -9.25
C LYS A 163 4.13 -28.22 -8.30
N ASN A 164 3.39 -29.32 -8.11
CA ASN A 164 2.24 -29.34 -7.22
C ASN A 164 2.62 -29.08 -5.75
N ASP A 165 3.75 -29.56 -5.28
CA ASP A 165 4.22 -29.32 -3.91
C ASP A 165 4.51 -27.83 -3.64
N ILE A 166 5.07 -27.11 -4.60
CA ILE A 166 5.28 -25.66 -4.55
C ILE A 166 3.93 -24.92 -4.53
N PHE A 167 2.98 -25.33 -5.41
CA PHE A 167 1.63 -24.79 -5.41
C PHE A 167 0.93 -24.98 -4.05
N ASP A 168 0.99 -26.18 -3.50
CA ASP A 168 0.37 -26.53 -2.23
C ASP A 168 1.07 -25.79 -1.06
N GLY A 169 2.39 -25.66 -1.11
CA GLY A 169 3.17 -24.90 -0.12
C GLY A 169 2.78 -23.42 -0.05
N LEU A 170 2.70 -22.74 -1.21
CA LEU A 170 2.20 -21.37 -1.30
C LEU A 170 0.78 -21.26 -0.74
N THR A 171 -0.09 -22.23 -1.11
CA THR A 171 -1.47 -22.26 -0.63
C THR A 171 -1.54 -22.36 0.89
N VAL A 172 -0.72 -23.21 1.51
CA VAL A 172 -0.65 -23.33 2.98
C VAL A 172 -0.22 -22.02 3.63
N ILE A 173 0.86 -21.40 3.12
CA ILE A 173 1.37 -20.14 3.66
C ILE A 173 0.31 -19.03 3.55
N LEU A 174 -0.26 -18.82 2.37
CA LEU A 174 -1.25 -17.77 2.14
C LEU A 174 -2.52 -17.97 2.98
N LYS A 175 -3.02 -19.20 3.13
CA LYS A 175 -4.17 -19.50 4.00
C LYS A 175 -3.87 -19.18 5.46
N LYS A 176 -2.68 -19.49 5.97
CA LYS A 176 -2.27 -19.13 7.33
C LYS A 176 -2.24 -17.61 7.52
N ILE A 177 -1.63 -16.87 6.57
CA ILE A 177 -1.58 -15.40 6.62
C ILE A 177 -2.99 -14.82 6.54
N ARG A 178 -3.83 -15.33 5.65
CA ARG A 178 -5.21 -14.88 5.46
C ARG A 178 -6.08 -15.11 6.70
N ALA A 179 -5.86 -16.23 7.41
CA ALA A 179 -6.54 -16.57 8.68
C ALA A 179 -6.20 -15.58 9.82
N MET A 180 -5.18 -14.76 9.68
CA MET A 180 -4.89 -13.70 10.65
C MET A 180 -5.91 -12.55 10.62
N GLY A 181 -6.85 -12.55 9.66
CA GLY A 181 -7.95 -11.58 9.58
C GLY A 181 -7.51 -10.19 9.11
N LYS A 182 -6.39 -10.12 8.37
CA LYS A 182 -5.88 -8.90 7.75
C LYS A 182 -5.98 -9.00 6.22
N PRO A 183 -6.10 -7.87 5.50
CA PRO A 183 -5.90 -7.85 4.05
C PRO A 183 -4.57 -8.48 3.64
N VAL A 184 -4.62 -9.25 2.56
CA VAL A 184 -3.45 -9.88 1.92
C VAL A 184 -3.46 -9.46 0.45
N VAL A 185 -2.46 -8.70 0.05
CA VAL A 185 -2.22 -8.29 -1.34
C VAL A 185 -1.04 -9.10 -1.87
N VAL A 186 -1.27 -9.90 -2.91
CA VAL A 186 -0.21 -10.64 -3.58
C VAL A 186 0.43 -9.73 -4.63
N ASN A 187 1.76 -9.63 -4.62
CA ASN A 187 2.53 -8.91 -5.63
C ASN A 187 2.98 -9.88 -6.72
N GLY A 188 2.67 -9.58 -7.99
CA GLY A 188 2.92 -10.53 -9.08
C GLY A 188 2.13 -11.83 -8.93
N GLY A 189 2.81 -12.95 -9.14
CA GLY A 189 2.28 -14.30 -8.91
C GLY A 189 1.10 -14.69 -9.81
N ASP A 190 0.97 -14.07 -10.96
CA ASP A 190 -0.16 -14.22 -11.88
C ASP A 190 -0.36 -15.67 -12.34
N ILE A 191 0.71 -16.41 -12.55
CA ILE A 191 0.66 -17.84 -12.90
C ILE A 191 0.06 -18.66 -11.75
N TYR A 192 0.52 -18.44 -10.51
CA TYR A 192 0.00 -19.12 -9.35
C TYR A 192 -1.48 -18.75 -9.07
N VAL A 193 -1.80 -17.46 -9.07
CA VAL A 193 -3.16 -16.97 -8.79
C VAL A 193 -4.14 -17.49 -9.85
N THR A 194 -3.76 -17.46 -11.14
CA THR A 194 -4.59 -17.99 -12.23
C THR A 194 -4.81 -19.50 -12.08
N ALA A 195 -3.76 -20.26 -11.74
CA ALA A 195 -3.88 -21.68 -11.47
C ALA A 195 -4.79 -21.96 -10.27
N TYR A 196 -4.69 -21.14 -9.22
CA TYR A 196 -5.54 -21.26 -8.04
C TYR A 196 -7.01 -21.00 -8.37
N GLN A 197 -7.32 -19.89 -9.07
CA GLN A 197 -8.67 -19.57 -9.51
C GLN A 197 -9.25 -20.67 -10.42
N SER A 198 -8.44 -21.21 -11.32
CA SER A 198 -8.85 -22.32 -12.20
C SER A 198 -9.17 -23.60 -11.43
N ARG A 199 -8.46 -23.87 -10.34
CA ARG A 199 -8.65 -25.08 -9.51
C ARG A 199 -9.81 -24.94 -8.51
N TYR A 200 -10.01 -23.76 -7.94
CA TYR A 200 -10.93 -23.56 -6.82
C TYR A 200 -12.06 -22.55 -7.10
N GLY A 201 -12.07 -21.91 -8.27
CA GLY A 201 -13.10 -20.96 -8.70
C GLY A 201 -12.88 -19.52 -8.21
N SER A 202 -12.22 -19.33 -7.07
CA SER A 202 -11.94 -18.02 -6.47
C SER A 202 -10.65 -18.07 -5.65
N ALA A 203 -9.96 -16.93 -5.54
CA ALA A 203 -8.78 -16.78 -4.68
C ALA A 203 -9.09 -16.01 -3.36
N ALA A 204 -10.36 -15.77 -3.02
CA ALA A 204 -10.77 -14.97 -1.87
C ALA A 204 -10.36 -15.57 -0.51
N ASP A 205 -10.09 -16.86 -0.46
CA ASP A 205 -9.65 -17.57 0.74
C ASP A 205 -8.13 -17.49 0.99
N ILE A 206 -7.35 -17.03 -0.01
CA ILE A 206 -5.91 -16.85 0.10
C ILE A 206 -5.46 -15.39 0.01
N MET A 207 -6.23 -14.50 -0.64
CA MET A 207 -5.87 -13.10 -0.82
C MET A 207 -7.10 -12.19 -0.82
N THR A 208 -6.88 -10.87 -0.67
CA THR A 208 -7.91 -9.82 -0.76
C THR A 208 -7.63 -8.83 -1.87
N GLY A 209 -6.45 -8.84 -2.44
CA GLY A 209 -6.04 -7.93 -3.49
C GLY A 209 -4.82 -8.43 -4.23
N VAL A 210 -4.56 -7.82 -5.36
CA VAL A 210 -3.38 -8.06 -6.20
C VAL A 210 -2.68 -6.73 -6.47
N ASN A 211 -1.36 -6.71 -6.37
CA ASN A 211 -0.52 -5.68 -6.96
C ASN A 211 0.20 -6.29 -8.17
N GLN A 212 0.20 -5.59 -9.29
CA GLN A 212 0.94 -6.00 -10.47
C GLN A 212 1.94 -4.91 -10.84
N GLU A 213 3.19 -5.35 -11.00
CA GLU A 213 4.26 -4.46 -11.45
C GLU A 213 4.31 -4.39 -12.98
N SER A 214 4.76 -3.26 -13.49
CA SER A 214 5.15 -3.10 -14.91
C SER A 214 4.07 -3.49 -15.91
N VAL A 215 2.80 -3.16 -15.64
CA VAL A 215 1.69 -3.38 -16.59
C VAL A 215 1.80 -2.47 -17.80
N TRP A 216 2.17 -1.21 -17.60
CA TRP A 216 2.32 -0.18 -18.63
C TRP A 216 3.76 0.20 -18.89
N SER A 217 4.60 0.10 -17.87
CA SER A 217 6.04 0.27 -17.94
C SER A 217 6.75 -1.07 -18.12
N ARG A 218 8.02 -1.04 -18.48
CA ARG A 218 8.92 -2.19 -18.55
C ARG A 218 10.29 -1.78 -18.03
N ILE A 219 10.86 -2.61 -17.19
CA ILE A 219 12.22 -2.45 -16.68
C ILE A 219 13.17 -3.16 -17.64
N ASP A 220 14.25 -2.48 -18.00
CA ASP A 220 15.44 -3.09 -18.55
C ASP A 220 16.45 -3.21 -17.42
N PHE A 221 16.60 -4.40 -16.87
CA PHE A 221 17.50 -4.65 -15.74
C PHE A 221 18.98 -4.50 -16.10
N THR A 222 19.36 -4.73 -17.38
CA THR A 222 20.74 -4.58 -17.85
C THR A 222 21.17 -3.11 -17.84
N THR A 223 20.32 -2.22 -18.34
CA THR A 223 20.61 -0.80 -18.44
C THR A 223 20.03 0.01 -17.27
N LYS A 224 19.25 -0.60 -16.40
CA LYS A 224 18.47 0.03 -15.30
C LYS A 224 17.60 1.19 -15.79
N THR A 225 16.99 1.03 -16.98
CA THR A 225 16.13 2.05 -17.61
C THR A 225 14.68 1.57 -17.71
N PHE A 226 13.78 2.53 -17.84
CA PHE A 226 12.34 2.27 -17.93
C PHE A 226 11.81 2.57 -19.32
N HIS A 227 10.96 1.69 -19.83
CA HIS A 227 10.37 1.79 -21.15
C HIS A 227 8.86 1.56 -21.08
N THR A 228 8.15 1.86 -22.18
CA THR A 228 6.75 1.43 -22.33
C THR A 228 6.66 -0.08 -22.51
N GLN A 229 5.74 -0.74 -21.83
CA GLN A 229 5.50 -2.18 -21.90
C GLN A 229 5.05 -2.58 -23.31
N LYS A 230 5.46 -3.77 -23.76
CA LYS A 230 5.00 -4.38 -25.00
C LYS A 230 3.47 -4.56 -24.96
N LYS A 231 2.83 -4.44 -26.11
CA LYS A 231 1.37 -4.52 -26.19
C LYS A 231 0.81 -5.85 -25.69
N THR A 232 1.47 -6.94 -26.07
CA THR A 232 1.09 -8.32 -25.68
C THR A 232 1.10 -8.52 -24.17
N GLU A 233 2.22 -8.16 -23.52
CA GLU A 233 2.38 -8.25 -22.06
C GLU A 233 1.37 -7.38 -21.32
N ARG A 234 1.20 -6.13 -21.79
CA ARG A 234 0.21 -5.22 -21.21
C ARG A 234 -1.22 -5.77 -21.33
N GLU A 235 -1.58 -6.36 -22.46
CA GLU A 235 -2.91 -6.94 -22.68
C GLU A 235 -3.11 -8.16 -21.78
N TYR A 236 -2.10 -8.99 -21.61
CA TYR A 236 -2.10 -10.13 -20.71
C TYR A 236 -2.35 -9.68 -19.25
N PHE A 237 -1.52 -8.78 -18.71
CA PHE A 237 -1.71 -8.29 -17.34
C PHE A 237 -3.04 -7.54 -17.16
N CYS A 238 -3.51 -6.80 -18.18
CA CYS A 238 -4.81 -6.17 -18.12
C CYS A 238 -5.96 -7.19 -18.02
N GLN A 239 -5.85 -8.34 -18.66
CA GLN A 239 -6.84 -9.43 -18.57
C GLN A 239 -6.78 -10.10 -17.19
N TYR A 240 -5.59 -10.44 -16.72
CA TYR A 240 -5.37 -10.98 -15.39
C TYR A 240 -5.97 -10.09 -14.28
N LEU A 241 -5.64 -8.80 -14.29
CA LEU A 241 -6.17 -7.83 -13.31
C LEU A 241 -7.70 -7.68 -13.40
N GLN A 242 -8.30 -7.80 -14.60
CA GLN A 242 -9.74 -7.80 -14.74
C GLN A 242 -10.38 -9.05 -14.15
N ALA A 243 -9.75 -10.22 -14.30
CA ALA A 243 -10.21 -11.46 -13.69
C ALA A 243 -10.12 -11.37 -12.15
N CYS A 244 -9.02 -10.89 -11.59
CA CYS A 244 -8.90 -10.64 -10.16
C CYS A 244 -9.97 -9.65 -9.64
N LYS A 245 -10.22 -8.56 -10.38
CA LYS A 245 -11.27 -7.60 -10.01
C LYS A 245 -12.67 -8.20 -10.05
N ALA A 246 -12.95 -9.06 -11.03
CA ALA A 246 -14.23 -9.78 -11.14
C ALA A 246 -14.42 -10.79 -9.98
N ASP A 247 -13.33 -11.35 -9.46
CA ASP A 247 -13.29 -12.22 -8.27
C ASP A 247 -13.36 -11.42 -6.94
N GLY A 248 -13.61 -10.10 -7.01
CA GLY A 248 -13.79 -9.24 -5.84
C GLY A 248 -12.51 -8.69 -5.20
N MET A 249 -11.35 -8.88 -5.83
CA MET A 249 -10.07 -8.41 -5.32
C MET A 249 -9.91 -6.89 -5.47
N ASP A 250 -9.22 -6.26 -4.52
CA ASP A 250 -8.64 -4.94 -4.72
C ASP A 250 -7.47 -5.03 -5.70
N VAL A 251 -7.31 -4.01 -6.55
CA VAL A 251 -6.27 -4.02 -7.59
C VAL A 251 -5.38 -2.80 -7.44
N TYR A 252 -4.09 -3.06 -7.37
CA TYR A 252 -3.03 -2.08 -7.28
C TYR A 252 -2.05 -2.25 -8.42
N LEU A 253 -1.44 -1.16 -8.87
CA LEU A 253 -0.36 -1.17 -9.85
C LEU A 253 0.89 -0.51 -9.25
N LEU A 254 2.04 -1.14 -9.48
CA LEU A 254 3.36 -0.53 -9.26
C LEU A 254 4.04 -0.37 -10.62
N GLU A 255 4.27 0.88 -11.01
CA GLU A 255 4.81 1.22 -12.32
C GLU A 255 6.12 1.98 -12.18
N TYR A 256 7.03 1.79 -13.12
CA TYR A 256 8.35 2.42 -13.09
C TYR A 256 8.55 3.30 -14.30
N THR A 257 8.48 4.62 -14.14
CA THR A 257 8.69 5.55 -15.25
C THR A 257 8.79 7.00 -14.81
N THR A 258 9.60 7.77 -15.55
CA THR A 258 9.64 9.24 -15.49
C THR A 258 9.01 9.89 -16.73
N ASP A 259 8.57 9.09 -17.73
CA ASP A 259 7.91 9.64 -18.93
C ASP A 259 6.52 10.19 -18.61
N HIS A 260 6.37 11.49 -18.69
CA HIS A 260 5.11 12.19 -18.44
C HIS A 260 3.94 11.74 -19.34
N LYS A 261 4.21 11.24 -20.57
CA LYS A 261 3.15 10.74 -21.45
C LYS A 261 2.65 9.38 -20.94
N LEU A 262 3.57 8.51 -20.55
CA LEU A 262 3.24 7.21 -19.97
C LEU A 262 2.53 7.37 -18.63
N ILE A 263 3.02 8.24 -17.74
CA ILE A 263 2.38 8.59 -16.46
C ILE A 263 0.91 9.00 -16.66
N ARG A 264 0.62 9.87 -17.64
CA ARG A 264 -0.76 10.28 -17.94
C ARG A 264 -1.63 9.11 -18.39
N ARG A 265 -1.08 8.17 -19.17
CA ARG A 265 -1.80 6.97 -19.65
C ARG A 265 -2.13 6.03 -18.49
N ILE A 266 -1.16 5.76 -17.62
CA ILE A 266 -1.33 4.95 -16.40
C ILE A 266 -2.44 5.55 -15.53
N LYS A 267 -2.32 6.84 -15.18
CA LYS A 267 -3.32 7.55 -14.38
C LYS A 267 -4.73 7.49 -14.98
N LYS A 268 -4.85 7.65 -16.29
CA LYS A 268 -6.15 7.56 -17.00
C LYS A 268 -6.73 6.14 -16.91
N TYR A 269 -5.89 5.13 -17.10
CA TYR A 269 -6.30 3.72 -17.03
C TYR A 269 -6.76 3.35 -15.62
N CYS A 270 -5.95 3.62 -14.61
CA CYS A 270 -6.25 3.30 -13.21
C CYS A 270 -7.53 4.01 -12.74
N ARG A 271 -7.71 5.30 -13.08
CA ARG A 271 -8.94 6.03 -12.79
C ARG A 271 -10.17 5.38 -13.42
N LYS A 272 -10.09 4.97 -14.71
CA LYS A 272 -11.19 4.32 -15.43
C LYS A 272 -11.55 2.98 -14.80
N LYS A 273 -10.55 2.22 -14.33
CA LYS A 273 -10.73 0.88 -13.74
C LYS A 273 -11.00 0.91 -12.24
N LYS A 274 -10.84 2.08 -11.59
CA LYS A 274 -10.87 2.25 -10.12
C LYS A 274 -9.81 1.38 -9.44
N TYR A 275 -8.59 1.42 -9.97
CA TYR A 275 -7.41 0.78 -9.43
C TYR A 275 -6.54 1.82 -8.73
N ASP A 276 -5.95 1.45 -7.60
CA ASP A 276 -4.94 2.27 -6.96
C ASP A 276 -3.58 2.01 -7.62
N TYR A 277 -2.68 2.97 -7.55
CA TYR A 277 -1.38 2.84 -8.21
C TYR A 277 -0.30 3.66 -7.51
N TYR A 278 0.92 3.20 -7.63
CA TYR A 278 2.13 3.96 -7.35
C TYR A 278 3.02 3.98 -8.61
N ILE A 279 3.62 5.13 -8.87
CA ILE A 279 4.58 5.29 -9.99
C ILE A 279 5.91 5.70 -9.38
N ALA A 280 6.84 4.76 -9.41
CA ALA A 280 8.20 4.94 -8.94
C ALA A 280 9.09 5.50 -10.05
N ASP A 281 10.07 6.29 -9.67
CA ASP A 281 11.11 6.83 -10.55
C ASP A 281 12.44 6.06 -10.46
N SER A 282 12.51 5.10 -9.53
CA SER A 282 13.65 4.19 -9.37
C SER A 282 13.22 2.81 -8.89
N LEU A 283 14.10 1.81 -9.06
CA LEU A 283 13.91 0.44 -8.54
C LEU A 283 14.11 0.35 -7.03
N GLU A 284 14.78 1.32 -6.45
CA GLU A 284 15.12 1.32 -5.02
C GLU A 284 13.89 1.45 -4.10
N LEU A 285 12.74 1.88 -4.63
CA LEU A 285 11.51 2.11 -3.86
C LEU A 285 11.77 2.85 -2.54
N GLY A 286 12.67 3.82 -2.59
CA GLY A 286 12.95 4.76 -1.51
C GLY A 286 11.95 5.92 -1.47
N ILE A 287 12.09 6.85 -0.49
CA ILE A 287 11.20 8.00 -0.34
C ILE A 287 11.96 9.31 -0.11
#